data_4fb8653b73d8c0962b0cc82c3a45ae1a
#
_entry.id   4fb8653b73d8c0962b0cc82c3a45ae1a
#
_cell.length_a   1.000
_cell.length_b   1.000
_cell.length_c   1.000
_cell.angle_alpha   90.00
_cell.angle_beta   90.00
_cell.angle_gamma   90.00
#
_symmetry.space_group_name_H-M   'P 1'
#
loop_
_entity.id
_entity.type
_entity.pdbx_description
1 polymer ?
#
loop_
_entity_poly.entity_id
_entity_poly.type
_entity_poly.pdbx_seq_one_letter_code
_entity_poly.pdbx_strand_id
1 'polypeptide(L)'
;TTNEFLTTMALKALLPDDRIVDLHMGTIDGLTDQALIIKRFDRTADGQRIHFEEFNQLLGSPSDAKYGGSHKSMADFIRETPGCLPAEIYRLYLRILAGLLLGNTDMHLKNFAMFHTDTGLRLSPAYDAVSATLYGYKTIALSIGGAANIPIGNVKPQTLIRLGQEFGLSTEAMAMAAGQLERRRPAAKEVLTKSRIGSKTLRDDILTHMDRRWNGTFALIGTALSKKR
;
A
#
# COMPACT_ATOMS: atom_id res chain seq x y z
N THR A 1 7.32 -1.34 14.97
CA THR A 1 8.67 -1.72 14.52
C THR A 1 8.67 -3.07 13.80
N THR A 2 8.52 -4.21 14.50
CA THR A 2 8.60 -5.56 13.88
C THR A 2 7.48 -5.85 12.88
N ASN A 3 6.23 -5.44 13.18
CA ASN A 3 5.11 -5.57 12.26
C ASN A 3 5.37 -4.79 10.96
N GLU A 4 5.83 -3.54 11.06
CA GLU A 4 6.17 -2.71 9.91
C GLU A 4 7.27 -3.35 9.05
N PHE A 5 8.33 -3.89 9.69
CA PHE A 5 9.37 -4.62 8.99
C PHE A 5 8.79 -5.79 8.19
N LEU A 6 8.03 -6.67 8.83
CA LEU A 6 7.46 -7.89 8.22
C LEU A 6 6.48 -7.54 7.09
N THR A 7 5.61 -6.56 7.35
CA THR A 7 4.61 -6.13 6.36
C THR A 7 5.26 -5.47 5.14
N THR A 8 6.30 -4.65 5.36
CA THR A 8 7.05 -4.03 4.25
C THR A 8 7.83 -5.08 3.44
N MET A 9 8.42 -6.08 4.08
CA MET A 9 9.10 -7.18 3.37
C MET A 9 8.12 -8.02 2.54
N ALA A 10 6.92 -8.30 3.07
CA ALA A 10 5.86 -8.97 2.32
C ALA A 10 5.36 -8.09 1.16
N LEU A 11 5.24 -6.77 1.37
CA LEU A 11 4.87 -5.81 0.32
C LEU A 11 5.90 -5.79 -0.81
N LYS A 12 7.20 -5.81 -0.51
CA LYS A 12 8.28 -5.95 -1.51
C LYS A 12 8.12 -7.21 -2.35
N ALA A 13 7.76 -8.32 -1.72
CA ALA A 13 7.55 -9.59 -2.42
C ALA A 13 6.29 -9.58 -3.30
N LEU A 14 5.24 -8.88 -2.90
CA LEU A 14 4.02 -8.69 -3.71
C LEU A 14 4.25 -7.75 -4.90
N LEU A 15 5.08 -6.73 -4.72
CA LEU A 15 5.30 -5.63 -5.68
C LEU A 15 6.80 -5.49 -6.04
N PRO A 16 7.44 -6.53 -6.62
CA PRO A 16 8.88 -6.50 -6.88
C PRO A 16 9.31 -5.44 -7.91
N ASP A 17 8.38 -5.01 -8.75
CA ASP A 17 8.61 -4.01 -9.79
C ASP A 17 8.29 -2.57 -9.32
N ASP A 18 7.87 -2.43 -8.06
CA ASP A 18 7.61 -1.13 -7.44
C ASP A 18 8.75 -0.70 -6.51
N ARG A 19 8.84 0.60 -6.27
CA ARG A 19 9.80 1.16 -5.31
C ARG A 19 9.20 1.08 -3.91
N ILE A 20 9.89 0.41 -3.01
CA ILE A 20 9.52 0.30 -1.61
C ILE A 20 10.76 0.64 -0.78
N VAL A 21 10.58 1.36 0.32
CA VAL A 21 11.69 1.80 1.17
C VAL A 21 12.59 0.64 1.60
N ASP A 22 13.89 0.89 1.62
CA ASP A 22 14.85 -0.05 2.21
C ASP A 22 14.84 0.11 3.72
N LEU A 23 14.68 -1.02 4.39
CA LEU A 23 14.66 -1.06 5.84
C LEU A 23 15.33 -2.34 6.37
N HIS A 24 15.85 -2.25 7.57
CA HIS A 24 16.40 -3.40 8.30
C HIS A 24 16.18 -3.23 9.80
N MET A 25 16.23 -4.35 10.50
CA MET A 25 16.24 -4.35 11.96
C MET A 25 17.69 -4.23 12.44
N GLY A 26 17.93 -3.39 13.41
CA GLY A 26 19.25 -3.17 13.99
C GLY A 26 19.18 -2.88 15.48
N THR A 27 20.35 -2.81 16.11
CA THR A 27 20.52 -2.35 17.48
C THR A 27 21.12 -0.95 17.47
N ILE A 28 20.72 -0.12 18.42
CA ILE A 28 21.27 1.21 18.64
C ILE A 28 21.87 1.22 20.04
N ASP A 29 23.11 1.67 20.18
CA ASP A 29 23.79 1.74 21.46
C ASP A 29 22.95 2.55 22.48
N GLY A 30 22.76 1.98 23.65
CA GLY A 30 21.94 2.55 24.70
C GLY A 30 20.44 2.22 24.64
N LEU A 31 19.97 1.50 23.61
CA LEU A 31 18.61 0.97 23.55
C LEU A 31 18.59 -0.53 23.79
N THR A 32 17.63 -0.99 24.61
CA THR A 32 17.44 -2.42 24.91
C THR A 32 16.73 -3.16 23.79
N ASP A 33 15.91 -2.46 23.03
CA ASP A 33 15.07 -3.04 21.96
C ASP A 33 15.68 -2.85 20.57
N GLN A 34 15.29 -3.73 19.67
CA GLN A 34 15.63 -3.57 18.25
C GLN A 34 14.95 -2.36 17.65
N ALA A 35 15.72 -1.58 16.90
CA ALA A 35 15.24 -0.44 16.13
C ALA A 35 14.91 -0.86 14.68
N LEU A 36 13.87 -0.28 14.10
CA LEU A 36 13.66 -0.29 12.66
C LEU A 36 14.44 0.86 12.05
N ILE A 37 15.37 0.54 11.19
CA ILE A 37 16.21 1.49 10.49
C ILE A 37 15.72 1.58 9.05
N ILE A 38 15.30 2.77 8.64
CA ILE A 38 14.74 3.02 7.30
C ILE A 38 15.69 3.94 6.54
N LYS A 39 16.15 3.49 5.36
CA LYS A 39 16.93 4.34 4.48
C LYS A 39 16.07 5.47 3.95
N ARG A 40 16.48 6.70 4.16
CA ARG A 40 15.75 7.86 3.66
C ARG A 40 15.76 7.87 2.14
N PHE A 41 14.56 7.91 1.56
CA PHE A 41 14.34 7.94 0.11
C PHE A 41 14.41 9.36 -0.48
N ASP A 42 14.30 10.37 0.40
CA ASP A 42 14.34 11.77 0.06
C ASP A 42 15.77 12.36 0.12
N ARG A 43 16.78 11.49 0.01
CA ARG A 43 18.19 11.86 -0.05
C ARG A 43 18.88 11.11 -1.17
N THR A 44 19.72 11.84 -1.91
CA THR A 44 20.68 11.26 -2.84
C THR A 44 21.84 10.61 -2.10
N ALA A 45 22.71 9.90 -2.80
CA ALA A 45 23.89 9.26 -2.20
C ALA A 45 24.87 10.26 -1.59
N ASP A 46 24.95 11.48 -2.12
CA ASP A 46 25.75 12.60 -1.65
C ASP A 46 25.03 13.48 -0.61
N GLY A 47 23.84 13.04 -0.14
CA GLY A 47 23.09 13.68 0.95
C GLY A 47 22.20 14.85 0.54
N GLN A 48 22.10 15.18 -0.75
CA GLN A 48 21.20 16.22 -1.23
C GLN A 48 19.74 15.84 -1.02
N ARG A 49 18.87 16.84 -0.85
CA ARG A 49 17.45 16.63 -0.68
C ARG A 49 16.77 16.40 -2.02
N ILE A 50 15.95 15.34 -2.09
CA ILE A 50 15.00 15.13 -3.16
C ILE A 50 13.67 15.71 -2.68
N HIS A 51 13.10 16.63 -3.44
CA HIS A 51 11.81 17.22 -3.06
C HIS A 51 10.70 16.19 -3.24
N PHE A 52 9.89 16.05 -2.20
CA PHE A 52 8.68 15.22 -2.22
C PHE A 52 7.59 15.90 -1.40
N GLU A 53 6.35 15.60 -1.73
CA GLU A 53 5.17 16.10 -1.03
C GLU A 53 4.19 14.96 -0.80
N GLU A 54 3.68 14.85 0.43
CA GLU A 54 2.62 13.93 0.76
C GLU A 54 1.29 14.36 0.12
N PHE A 55 0.41 13.40 -0.19
CA PHE A 55 -0.89 13.75 -0.77
C PHE A 55 -1.72 14.67 0.12
N ASN A 56 -1.52 14.64 1.42
CA ASN A 56 -2.12 15.60 2.33
C ASN A 56 -1.73 17.06 1.98
N GLN A 57 -0.48 17.29 1.60
CA GLN A 57 0.04 18.60 1.16
C GLN A 57 -0.43 18.92 -0.27
N LEU A 58 -0.28 17.97 -1.19
CA LEU A 58 -0.65 18.13 -2.60
C LEU A 58 -2.14 18.47 -2.80
N LEU A 59 -3.00 17.95 -1.92
CA LEU A 59 -4.45 18.24 -1.92
C LEU A 59 -4.80 19.48 -1.08
N GLY A 60 -3.82 20.22 -0.56
CA GLY A 60 -4.04 21.43 0.24
C GLY A 60 -4.76 21.17 1.58
N SER A 61 -4.68 19.95 2.10
CA SER A 61 -5.35 19.58 3.35
C SER A 61 -4.52 19.97 4.57
N PRO A 62 -5.13 20.46 5.66
CA PRO A 62 -4.44 20.70 6.92
C PRO A 62 -3.77 19.42 7.45
N SER A 63 -2.70 19.57 8.24
CA SER A 63 -1.89 18.44 8.71
C SER A 63 -2.66 17.40 9.54
N ASP A 64 -3.70 17.81 10.24
CA ASP A 64 -4.60 16.99 11.06
C ASP A 64 -5.72 16.33 10.25
N ALA A 65 -5.98 16.82 9.02
CA ALA A 65 -7.03 16.28 8.13
C ALA A 65 -6.56 15.08 7.28
N LYS A 66 -5.53 14.34 7.69
CA LYS A 66 -4.96 13.21 6.94
C LYS A 66 -5.97 12.09 6.61
N TYR A 67 -7.08 12.01 7.33
CA TYR A 67 -8.18 11.07 7.12
C TYR A 67 -9.37 11.65 6.33
N GLY A 68 -9.31 12.93 5.98
CA GLY A 68 -10.43 13.66 5.33
C GLY A 68 -10.55 13.46 3.82
N GLY A 69 -9.71 12.62 3.23
CA GLY A 69 -9.66 12.40 1.79
C GLY A 69 -10.24 11.07 1.33
N SER A 70 -9.97 10.75 0.08
CA SER A 70 -10.31 9.48 -0.54
C SER A 70 -9.14 8.94 -1.36
N HIS A 71 -9.13 7.64 -1.61
CA HIS A 71 -8.20 7.08 -2.59
C HIS A 71 -8.44 7.65 -4.00
N LYS A 72 -9.70 7.97 -4.31
CA LYS A 72 -10.08 8.62 -5.58
C LYS A 72 -9.43 9.99 -5.73
N SER A 73 -9.40 10.83 -4.70
CA SER A 73 -8.80 12.18 -4.79
C SER A 73 -7.31 12.15 -5.12
N MET A 74 -6.58 11.12 -4.67
CA MET A 74 -5.18 10.92 -5.08
C MET A 74 -5.05 10.56 -6.55
N ALA A 75 -5.93 9.69 -7.07
CA ALA A 75 -5.94 9.32 -8.49
C ALA A 75 -6.36 10.50 -9.38
N ASP A 76 -7.31 11.30 -8.93
CA ASP A 76 -7.72 12.52 -9.64
C ASP A 76 -6.56 13.51 -9.72
N PHE A 77 -5.84 13.74 -8.61
CA PHE A 77 -4.64 14.58 -8.61
C PHE A 77 -3.61 14.10 -9.64
N ILE A 78 -3.30 12.81 -9.68
CA ILE A 78 -2.33 12.25 -10.66
C ILE A 78 -2.83 12.47 -12.10
N ARG A 79 -4.12 12.31 -12.34
CA ARG A 79 -4.72 12.44 -13.67
C ARG A 79 -4.74 13.89 -14.17
N GLU A 80 -4.99 14.83 -13.27
CA GLU A 80 -5.23 16.24 -13.59
C GLU A 80 -3.95 17.07 -13.53
N THR A 81 -2.88 16.56 -12.88
CA THR A 81 -1.63 17.30 -12.74
C THR A 81 -0.71 17.06 -13.93
N PRO A 82 -0.36 18.12 -14.69
CA PRO A 82 0.64 18.03 -15.75
C PRO A 82 1.97 17.51 -15.20
N GLY A 83 2.61 16.60 -15.92
CA GLY A 83 3.87 16.00 -15.51
C GLY A 83 3.72 14.72 -14.67
N CYS A 84 2.53 14.37 -14.19
CA CYS A 84 2.28 13.04 -13.65
C CYS A 84 2.16 12.01 -14.79
N LEU A 85 2.79 10.84 -14.63
CA LEU A 85 2.60 9.76 -15.60
C LEU A 85 1.29 9.00 -15.30
N PRO A 86 0.49 8.67 -16.32
CA PRO A 86 -0.71 7.83 -16.15
C PRO A 86 -0.43 6.47 -15.48
N ALA A 87 0.77 5.91 -15.68
CA ALA A 87 1.20 4.66 -15.04
C ALA A 87 1.21 4.72 -13.50
N GLU A 88 1.35 5.93 -12.93
CA GLU A 88 1.33 6.12 -11.47
C GLU A 88 -0.06 5.82 -10.87
N ILE A 89 -1.14 5.99 -11.65
CA ILE A 89 -2.50 5.62 -11.24
C ILE A 89 -2.61 4.10 -11.03
N TYR A 90 -2.10 3.31 -11.98
CA TYR A 90 -2.07 1.86 -11.85
C TYR A 90 -1.20 1.40 -10.69
N ARG A 91 -0.03 2.03 -10.50
CA ARG A 91 0.87 1.76 -9.38
C ARG A 91 0.18 2.07 -8.04
N LEU A 92 -0.50 3.21 -7.92
CA LEU A 92 -1.26 3.58 -6.73
C LEU A 92 -2.36 2.53 -6.42
N TYR A 93 -3.13 2.15 -7.43
CA TYR A 93 -4.15 1.11 -7.29
C TYR A 93 -3.57 -0.20 -6.76
N LEU A 94 -2.48 -0.67 -7.36
CA LEU A 94 -1.83 -1.91 -6.96
C LEU A 94 -1.27 -1.85 -5.53
N ARG A 95 -0.70 -0.70 -5.11
CA ARG A 95 -0.24 -0.48 -3.72
C ARG A 95 -1.39 -0.57 -2.72
N ILE A 96 -2.53 0.04 -3.03
CA ILE A 96 -3.72 -0.02 -2.18
C ILE A 96 -4.21 -1.46 -2.05
N LEU A 97 -4.30 -2.18 -3.17
CA LEU A 97 -4.69 -3.60 -3.15
C LEU A 97 -3.74 -4.44 -2.29
N ALA A 98 -2.43 -4.30 -2.48
CA ALA A 98 -1.42 -5.04 -1.72
C ALA A 98 -1.45 -4.68 -0.22
N GLY A 99 -1.62 -3.40 0.12
CA GLY A 99 -1.78 -2.94 1.50
C GLY A 99 -3.00 -3.57 2.18
N LEU A 100 -4.16 -3.55 1.51
CA LEU A 100 -5.38 -4.19 2.03
C LEU A 100 -5.22 -5.71 2.17
N LEU A 101 -4.51 -6.36 1.25
CA LEU A 101 -4.22 -7.79 1.34
C LEU A 101 -3.39 -8.12 2.58
N LEU A 102 -2.45 -7.24 2.95
CA LEU A 102 -1.59 -7.37 4.13
C LEU A 102 -2.22 -6.82 5.42
N GLY A 103 -3.43 -6.26 5.38
CA GLY A 103 -4.12 -5.74 6.55
C GLY A 103 -3.72 -4.33 6.95
N ASN A 104 -3.11 -3.57 6.03
CA ASN A 104 -2.85 -2.16 6.26
C ASN A 104 -4.15 -1.36 6.09
N THR A 105 -4.77 -1.00 7.18
CA THR A 105 -5.98 -0.17 7.21
C THR A 105 -5.67 1.31 7.42
N ASP A 106 -4.44 1.65 7.80
CA ASP A 106 -4.04 3.03 8.11
C ASP A 106 -3.41 3.76 6.90
N MET A 107 -3.78 3.35 5.69
CA MET A 107 -3.34 4.00 4.45
C MET A 107 -4.03 5.35 4.26
N HIS A 108 -3.57 6.37 4.97
CA HIS A 108 -4.07 7.74 4.89
C HIS A 108 -3.23 8.62 3.93
N LEU A 109 -3.65 9.88 3.72
CA LEU A 109 -3.02 10.79 2.74
C LEU A 109 -1.52 11.05 2.97
N LYS A 110 -1.02 10.91 4.20
CA LYS A 110 0.41 11.07 4.51
C LYS A 110 1.25 9.82 4.24
N ASN A 111 0.64 8.66 3.96
CA ASN A 111 1.36 7.43 3.61
C ASN A 111 1.65 7.32 2.10
N PHE A 112 1.21 8.31 1.34
CA PHE A 112 1.46 8.41 -0.09
C PHE A 112 2.07 9.77 -0.41
N ALA A 113 3.10 9.79 -1.25
CA ALA A 113 3.78 11.01 -1.65
C ALA A 113 4.21 10.95 -3.11
N MET A 114 4.45 12.12 -3.70
CA MET A 114 5.00 12.28 -5.04
C MET A 114 6.40 12.87 -4.96
N PHE A 115 7.29 12.34 -5.77
CA PHE A 115 8.63 12.91 -6.01
C PHE A 115 8.61 13.85 -7.20
N HIS A 116 9.36 14.93 -7.09
CA HIS A 116 9.80 15.71 -8.23
C HIS A 116 11.04 15.05 -8.86
N THR A 117 10.93 14.65 -10.11
CA THR A 117 12.03 14.08 -10.90
C THR A 117 12.20 14.86 -12.19
N ASP A 118 13.36 14.71 -12.86
CA ASP A 118 13.62 15.36 -14.15
C ASP A 118 12.60 14.97 -15.24
N THR A 119 11.93 13.85 -15.07
CA THR A 119 10.92 13.33 -16.02
C THR A 119 9.48 13.52 -15.52
N GLY A 120 9.27 14.36 -14.51
CA GLY A 120 7.97 14.69 -13.94
C GLY A 120 7.71 14.04 -12.57
N LEU A 121 6.47 14.11 -12.14
CA LEU A 121 6.04 13.60 -10.83
C LEU A 121 5.87 12.08 -10.85
N ARG A 122 6.40 11.43 -9.82
CA ARG A 122 6.33 9.98 -9.61
C ARG A 122 5.90 9.69 -8.18
N LEU A 123 5.19 8.60 -7.97
CA LEU A 123 5.00 8.09 -6.61
C LEU A 123 6.35 7.83 -5.95
N SER A 124 6.50 8.32 -4.71
CA SER A 124 7.66 8.00 -3.87
C SER A 124 7.76 6.47 -3.67
N PRO A 125 8.87 5.92 -3.18
CA PRO A 125 8.86 4.58 -2.63
C PRO A 125 7.72 4.43 -1.62
N ALA A 126 7.05 3.26 -1.59
CA ALA A 126 6.04 2.99 -0.57
C ALA A 126 6.72 2.84 0.80
N TYR A 127 6.15 3.45 1.83
CA TYR A 127 6.64 3.46 3.20
C TYR A 127 5.47 3.26 4.18
N ASP A 128 5.79 3.06 5.44
CA ASP A 128 4.82 2.94 6.54
C ASP A 128 3.78 1.82 6.30
N ALA A 129 4.24 0.67 5.83
CA ALA A 129 3.38 -0.49 5.59
C ALA A 129 3.25 -1.30 6.88
N VAL A 130 2.08 -1.26 7.52
CA VAL A 130 1.78 -1.93 8.79
C VAL A 130 0.50 -2.75 8.67
N SER A 131 0.52 -4.00 9.14
CA SER A 131 -0.72 -4.77 9.33
C SER A 131 -1.49 -4.22 10.53
N ALA A 132 -2.14 -3.07 10.35
CA ALA A 132 -2.78 -2.30 11.43
C ALA A 132 -4.01 -3.02 12.02
N THR A 133 -4.63 -3.91 11.25
CA THR A 133 -5.74 -4.76 11.70
C THR A 133 -5.39 -5.62 12.91
N LEU A 134 -4.12 -5.99 13.09
CA LEU A 134 -3.64 -6.80 14.22
C LEU A 134 -3.66 -6.03 15.55
N TYR A 135 -3.73 -4.70 15.48
CA TYR A 135 -3.85 -3.81 16.65
C TYR A 135 -5.28 -3.31 16.89
N GLY A 136 -6.26 -3.93 16.22
CA GLY A 136 -7.67 -3.56 16.38
C GLY A 136 -8.16 -2.44 15.45
N TYR A 137 -7.30 -1.84 14.65
CA TYR A 137 -7.67 -0.82 13.66
C TYR A 137 -8.29 -1.51 12.43
N LYS A 138 -9.60 -1.75 12.47
CA LYS A 138 -10.31 -2.53 11.44
C LYS A 138 -10.93 -1.69 10.34
N THR A 139 -11.10 -0.38 10.55
CA THR A 139 -11.70 0.54 9.57
C THR A 139 -10.64 1.11 8.65
N ILE A 140 -10.89 1.12 7.34
CA ILE A 140 -9.98 1.70 6.34
C ILE A 140 -9.97 3.21 6.51
N ALA A 141 -8.76 3.79 6.51
CA ALA A 141 -8.51 5.20 6.80
C ALA A 141 -9.20 6.17 5.83
N LEU A 142 -9.16 5.86 4.54
CA LEU A 142 -9.74 6.69 3.48
C LEU A 142 -10.94 5.99 2.85
N SER A 143 -11.85 6.76 2.27
CA SER A 143 -12.94 6.18 1.48
C SER A 143 -12.40 5.41 0.27
N ILE A 144 -13.05 4.29 -0.04
CA ILE A 144 -12.65 3.35 -1.09
C ILE A 144 -13.87 2.88 -1.88
N GLY A 145 -13.83 2.99 -3.20
CA GLY A 145 -14.92 2.56 -4.08
C GLY A 145 -16.25 3.21 -3.69
N GLY A 146 -16.24 4.51 -3.35
CA GLY A 146 -17.40 5.28 -2.92
C GLY A 146 -17.91 4.98 -1.50
N ALA A 147 -17.24 4.09 -0.74
CA ALA A 147 -17.63 3.76 0.63
C ALA A 147 -16.65 4.38 1.64
N ALA A 148 -17.17 5.07 2.66
CA ALA A 148 -16.40 5.63 3.77
C ALA A 148 -16.59 4.77 5.03
N ASN A 149 -15.61 4.83 5.95
CA ASN A 149 -15.65 4.14 7.23
C ASN A 149 -15.93 2.63 7.14
N ILE A 150 -15.44 2.02 6.05
CA ILE A 150 -15.69 0.60 5.79
C ILE A 150 -14.70 -0.28 6.58
N PRO A 151 -15.19 -1.24 7.38
CA PRO A 151 -14.31 -2.25 7.96
C PRO A 151 -13.69 -3.11 6.87
N ILE A 152 -12.40 -3.43 7.01
CA ILE A 152 -11.67 -4.21 6.00
C ILE A 152 -12.34 -5.57 5.73
N GLY A 153 -12.99 -6.18 6.72
CA GLY A 153 -13.76 -7.41 6.57
C GLY A 153 -14.96 -7.28 5.62
N ASN A 154 -15.45 -6.06 5.42
CA ASN A 154 -16.61 -5.77 4.56
C ASN A 154 -16.20 -5.34 3.14
N VAL A 155 -14.90 -5.24 2.84
CA VAL A 155 -14.42 -4.96 1.49
C VAL A 155 -14.72 -6.17 0.60
N LYS A 156 -15.59 -5.97 -0.37
CA LYS A 156 -16.01 -6.98 -1.35
C LYS A 156 -15.25 -6.79 -2.68
N PRO A 157 -15.24 -7.79 -3.57
CA PRO A 157 -14.65 -7.64 -4.91
C PRO A 157 -15.17 -6.40 -5.64
N GLN A 158 -16.47 -6.12 -5.54
CA GLN A 158 -17.11 -4.95 -6.17
C GLN A 158 -16.57 -3.62 -5.64
N THR A 159 -16.17 -3.54 -4.36
CA THR A 159 -15.55 -2.34 -3.78
C THR A 159 -14.21 -2.05 -4.46
N LEU A 160 -13.39 -3.08 -4.66
CA LEU A 160 -12.07 -2.97 -5.31
C LEU A 160 -12.20 -2.69 -6.81
N ILE A 161 -13.20 -3.29 -7.48
CA ILE A 161 -13.51 -2.99 -8.87
C ILE A 161 -13.98 -1.53 -9.03
N ARG A 162 -14.86 -1.05 -8.13
CA ARG A 162 -15.31 0.34 -8.16
C ARG A 162 -14.15 1.30 -7.93
N LEU A 163 -13.24 1.00 -7.01
CA LEU A 163 -12.01 1.77 -6.83
C LEU A 163 -11.21 1.87 -8.15
N GLY A 164 -11.01 0.76 -8.85
CA GLY A 164 -10.33 0.78 -10.15
C GLY A 164 -11.07 1.61 -11.20
N GLN A 165 -12.40 1.56 -11.22
CA GLN A 165 -13.23 2.41 -12.10
C GLN A 165 -13.11 3.90 -11.74
N GLU A 166 -13.10 4.26 -10.45
CA GLU A 166 -12.83 5.62 -9.98
C GLU A 166 -11.44 6.12 -10.38
N PHE A 167 -10.48 5.22 -10.48
CA PHE A 167 -9.13 5.49 -10.99
C PHE A 167 -9.05 5.58 -12.52
N GLY A 168 -10.14 5.30 -13.23
CA GLY A 168 -10.17 5.27 -14.69
C GLY A 168 -9.46 4.06 -15.30
N LEU A 169 -9.28 2.98 -14.54
CA LEU A 169 -8.63 1.77 -15.02
C LEU A 169 -9.61 0.91 -15.84
N SER A 170 -9.09 0.30 -16.90
CA SER A 170 -9.85 -0.67 -17.69
C SER A 170 -10.07 -1.98 -16.90
N THR A 171 -11.05 -2.77 -17.35
CA THR A 171 -11.31 -4.11 -16.80
C THR A 171 -10.06 -5.00 -16.86
N GLU A 172 -9.31 -4.91 -17.96
CA GLU A 172 -8.09 -5.66 -18.19
C GLU A 172 -6.99 -5.25 -17.20
N ALA A 173 -6.81 -3.95 -16.96
CA ALA A 173 -5.85 -3.43 -15.98
C ALA A 173 -6.19 -3.91 -14.55
N MET A 174 -7.45 -3.89 -14.16
CA MET A 174 -7.90 -4.40 -12.87
C MET A 174 -7.68 -5.92 -12.74
N ALA A 175 -7.96 -6.69 -13.80
CA ALA A 175 -7.69 -8.12 -13.85
C ALA A 175 -6.19 -8.43 -13.77
N MET A 176 -5.36 -7.64 -14.47
CA MET A 176 -3.89 -7.74 -14.41
C MET A 176 -3.37 -7.51 -12.99
N ALA A 177 -3.89 -6.50 -12.28
CA ALA A 177 -3.50 -6.21 -10.91
C ALA A 177 -3.83 -7.39 -9.96
N ALA A 178 -5.04 -7.94 -10.06
CA ALA A 178 -5.43 -9.12 -9.28
C ALA A 178 -4.55 -10.32 -9.59
N GLY A 179 -4.29 -10.61 -10.88
CA GLY A 179 -3.44 -11.70 -11.32
C GLY A 179 -1.96 -11.52 -10.92
N GLN A 180 -1.47 -10.28 -10.86
CA GLN A 180 -0.13 -9.99 -10.36
C GLN A 180 -0.01 -10.37 -8.88
N LEU A 181 -0.96 -9.95 -8.03
CA LEU A 181 -0.98 -10.32 -6.63
C LEU A 181 -1.10 -11.83 -6.44
N GLU A 182 -1.92 -12.51 -7.25
CA GLU A 182 -2.05 -13.97 -7.22
C GLU A 182 -0.69 -14.65 -7.42
N ARG A 183 0.01 -14.30 -8.49
CA ARG A 183 1.32 -14.88 -8.82
C ARG A 183 2.39 -14.58 -7.77
N ARG A 184 2.32 -13.43 -7.10
CA ARG A 184 3.31 -12.97 -6.13
C ARG A 184 3.01 -13.37 -4.68
N ARG A 185 1.77 -13.73 -4.37
CA ARG A 185 1.37 -14.15 -3.02
C ARG A 185 2.23 -15.27 -2.43
N PRO A 186 2.61 -16.35 -3.16
CA PRO A 186 3.51 -17.37 -2.61
C PRO A 186 4.84 -16.82 -2.12
N ALA A 187 5.46 -15.90 -2.85
CA ALA A 187 6.71 -15.26 -2.45
C ALA A 187 6.55 -14.42 -1.18
N ALA A 188 5.45 -13.67 -1.05
CA ALA A 188 5.15 -12.92 0.18
C ALA A 188 4.93 -13.84 1.39
N LYS A 189 4.25 -14.96 1.20
CA LYS A 189 4.09 -16.00 2.24
C LYS A 189 5.45 -16.59 2.66
N GLU A 190 6.29 -16.87 1.69
CA GLU A 190 7.63 -17.42 1.95
C GLU A 190 8.48 -16.46 2.78
N VAL A 191 8.48 -15.17 2.44
CA VAL A 191 9.17 -14.11 3.19
C VAL A 191 8.73 -14.10 4.65
N LEU A 192 7.42 -14.12 4.91
CA LEU A 192 6.87 -14.13 6.27
C LEU A 192 7.23 -15.43 7.01
N THR A 193 7.11 -16.57 6.36
CA THR A 193 7.37 -17.89 6.96
C THR A 193 8.85 -18.08 7.32
N LYS A 194 9.76 -17.64 6.42
CA LYS A 194 11.21 -17.82 6.61
C LYS A 194 11.85 -16.73 7.46
N SER A 195 11.14 -15.63 7.74
CA SER A 195 11.68 -14.54 8.56
C SER A 195 12.07 -15.04 9.96
N ARG A 196 13.25 -14.62 10.41
CA ARG A 196 13.69 -14.79 11.80
C ARG A 196 13.34 -13.59 12.68
N ILE A 197 12.81 -12.54 12.09
CA ILE A 197 12.40 -11.31 12.78
C ILE A 197 10.96 -11.47 13.29
N GLY A 198 10.73 -10.99 14.50
CA GLY A 198 9.43 -11.03 15.15
C GLY A 198 9.02 -12.40 15.68
N SER A 199 7.95 -12.43 16.45
CA SER A 199 7.40 -13.69 16.98
C SER A 199 6.76 -14.52 15.87
N LYS A 200 6.73 -15.84 16.09
CA LYS A 200 5.99 -16.76 15.19
C LYS A 200 4.51 -16.36 15.13
N THR A 201 3.91 -16.00 16.25
CA THR A 201 2.52 -15.57 16.34
C THR A 201 2.25 -14.38 15.41
N LEU A 202 3.09 -13.34 15.46
CA LEU A 202 2.91 -12.17 14.61
C LEU A 202 2.97 -12.53 13.11
N ARG A 203 3.90 -13.40 12.73
CA ARG A 203 4.01 -13.84 11.32
C ARG A 203 2.79 -14.66 10.90
N ASP A 204 2.34 -15.57 11.74
CA ASP A 204 1.15 -16.39 11.50
C ASP A 204 -0.12 -15.56 11.42
N ASP A 205 -0.24 -14.51 12.22
CA ASP A 205 -1.38 -13.59 12.20
C ASP A 205 -1.44 -12.79 10.89
N ILE A 206 -0.29 -12.28 10.41
CA ILE A 206 -0.21 -11.60 9.10
C ILE A 206 -0.59 -12.58 7.97
N LEU A 207 -0.04 -13.80 7.99
CA LEU A 207 -0.36 -14.84 7.01
C LEU A 207 -1.84 -15.20 7.01
N THR A 208 -2.42 -15.41 8.19
CA THR A 208 -3.85 -15.73 8.37
C THR A 208 -4.73 -14.61 7.84
N HIS A 209 -4.36 -13.36 8.11
CA HIS A 209 -5.08 -12.19 7.57
C HIS A 209 -5.01 -12.18 6.05
N MET A 210 -3.81 -12.34 5.47
CA MET A 210 -3.60 -12.36 4.02
C MET A 210 -4.41 -13.47 3.34
N ASP A 211 -4.41 -14.68 3.88
CA ASP A 211 -5.17 -15.81 3.32
C ASP A 211 -6.69 -15.59 3.42
N ARG A 212 -7.17 -15.06 4.55
CA ARG A 212 -8.58 -14.70 4.72
C ARG A 212 -9.01 -13.65 3.70
N ARG A 213 -8.20 -12.59 3.51
CA ARG A 213 -8.51 -11.53 2.53
C ARG A 213 -8.46 -12.06 1.12
N TRP A 214 -7.45 -12.89 0.81
CA TRP A 214 -7.37 -13.50 -0.50
C TRP A 214 -8.63 -14.27 -0.85
N ASN A 215 -8.98 -15.26 -0.04
CA ASN A 215 -10.11 -16.16 -0.30
C ASN A 215 -11.47 -15.42 -0.27
N GLY A 216 -11.63 -14.44 0.61
CA GLY A 216 -12.90 -13.70 0.78
C GLY A 216 -13.13 -12.57 -0.21
N THR A 217 -12.08 -12.09 -0.90
CA THR A 217 -12.18 -10.89 -1.75
C THR A 217 -11.37 -10.98 -3.02
N PHE A 218 -10.05 -11.14 -2.92
CA PHE A 218 -9.13 -10.95 -4.06
C PHE A 218 -9.27 -12.05 -5.10
N ALA A 219 -9.37 -13.31 -4.70
CA ALA A 219 -9.57 -14.44 -5.61
C ALA A 219 -10.86 -14.33 -6.44
N LEU A 220 -11.81 -13.54 -5.98
CA LEU A 220 -13.13 -13.38 -6.62
C LEU A 220 -13.18 -12.20 -7.60
N ILE A 221 -12.13 -11.37 -7.69
CA ILE A 221 -12.12 -10.18 -8.55
C ILE A 221 -12.29 -10.57 -10.02
N GLY A 222 -11.54 -11.54 -10.49
CA GLY A 222 -11.62 -12.01 -11.90
C GLY A 222 -13.03 -12.46 -12.29
N THR A 223 -13.66 -13.28 -11.45
CA THR A 223 -15.05 -13.74 -11.67
C THR A 223 -16.05 -12.58 -11.59
N ALA A 224 -15.83 -11.61 -10.70
CA ALA A 224 -16.71 -10.45 -10.57
C ALA A 224 -16.60 -9.49 -11.77
N LEU A 225 -15.43 -9.39 -12.38
CA LEU A 225 -15.21 -8.61 -13.60
C LEU A 225 -15.88 -9.27 -14.81
N SER A 226 -15.83 -10.61 -14.93
CA SER A 226 -16.43 -11.36 -16.04
C SER A 226 -17.96 -11.27 -16.06
N LYS A 227 -18.61 -11.16 -14.89
CA LYS A 227 -20.08 -11.04 -14.78
C LYS A 227 -20.65 -9.69 -15.21
N LYS A 228 -19.81 -8.69 -15.46
CA LYS A 228 -20.21 -7.34 -15.90
C LYS A 228 -20.10 -7.13 -17.42
N ARG A 229 -19.70 -8.15 -18.17
CA ARG A 229 -19.80 -8.24 -19.62
C ARG A 229 -21.11 -8.93 -20.00
#